data_645daaeb59e66d78ba442e4bf0293133
#
_entry.id   645daaeb59e66d78ba442e4bf0293133
#
_cell.length_a   1.000
_cell.length_b   1.000
_cell.length_c   1.000
_cell.angle_alpha   90.00
_cell.angle_beta   90.00
_cell.angle_gamma   90.00
#
_symmetry.space_group_name_H-M   'P 1'
#
loop_
_entity.id
_entity.type
_entity.pdbx_description
1 polymer ?
#
loop_
_entity_poly.entity_id
_entity_poly.type
_entity_poly.pdbx_seq_one_letter_code
_entity_poly.pdbx_strand_id
1 'polypeptide(L)'
;MTKRLYLSLGTNLGNKRENLTRAIETLSLALGKCIAVSQFIETAPWGFESDNSFLNCAVAFDTDLAPLELLDITESIERGLGRTQKSNNGHYRDRIIDIDILLYGDNIIVSDRLTIPHPLMHKRDFVLEPLAEIAPETQHPVLHKSIMQLMEENKVQILCK
;
A
#
# COMPACT_ATOMS: atom_id res chain seq x y z
N MET A 1 -0.13 9.29 -21.61
CA MET A 1 1.11 9.35 -20.85
C MET A 1 1.01 8.51 -19.59
N THR A 2 2.02 7.71 -19.34
CA THR A 2 2.03 6.91 -18.11
C THR A 2 2.36 7.75 -16.89
N LYS A 3 1.87 7.30 -15.75
CA LYS A 3 2.17 7.89 -14.44
C LYS A 3 2.71 6.80 -13.54
N ARG A 4 3.58 7.19 -12.61
CA ARG A 4 4.11 6.26 -11.63
C ARG A 4 3.07 6.01 -10.54
N LEU A 5 2.72 4.74 -10.35
CA LEU A 5 1.78 4.28 -9.33
C LEU A 5 2.55 3.58 -8.22
N TYR A 6 2.30 3.95 -6.98
CA TYR A 6 2.86 3.27 -5.82
C TYR A 6 1.73 2.64 -5.01
N LEU A 7 1.92 1.36 -4.68
CA LEU A 7 0.96 0.58 -3.90
C LEU A 7 1.63 0.03 -2.66
N SER A 8 0.87 -0.10 -1.59
CA SER A 8 1.26 -0.83 -0.39
C SER A 8 0.51 -2.15 -0.37
N LEU A 9 1.22 -3.25 -0.15
CA LEU A 9 0.64 -4.57 -0.04
C LEU A 9 0.87 -5.11 1.35
N GLY A 10 -0.15 -5.76 1.92
CA GLY A 10 -0.04 -6.34 3.25
C GLY A 10 -0.82 -7.63 3.36
N THR A 11 -0.33 -8.54 4.19
CA THR A 11 -0.98 -9.83 4.44
C THR A 11 -0.64 -10.30 5.85
N ASN A 12 -1.59 -10.94 6.54
CA ASN A 12 -1.32 -11.51 7.86
C ASN A 12 -1.95 -12.90 8.06
N LEU A 13 -2.34 -13.56 6.99
CA LEU A 13 -2.92 -14.90 7.05
C LEU A 13 -2.22 -15.84 6.08
N GLY A 14 -2.10 -17.12 6.48
CA GLY A 14 -1.57 -18.19 5.63
C GLY A 14 -0.10 -18.00 5.31
N ASN A 15 0.29 -18.39 4.10
CA ASN A 15 1.66 -18.21 3.62
C ASN A 15 1.84 -16.78 3.13
N LYS A 16 2.29 -15.91 4.03
CA LYS A 16 2.36 -14.47 3.79
C LYS A 16 3.26 -14.12 2.61
N ARG A 17 4.43 -14.73 2.53
CA ARG A 17 5.37 -14.45 1.43
C ARG A 17 4.78 -14.86 0.08
N GLU A 18 4.14 -16.01 0.03
CA GLU A 18 3.47 -16.46 -1.19
C GLU A 18 2.31 -15.55 -1.56
N ASN A 19 1.54 -15.09 -0.58
CA ASN A 19 0.42 -14.17 -0.82
C ASN A 19 0.90 -12.87 -1.48
N LEU A 20 2.00 -12.28 -0.98
CA LEU A 20 2.56 -11.08 -1.57
C LEU A 20 3.08 -11.34 -2.98
N THR A 21 3.78 -12.44 -3.18
CA THR A 21 4.32 -12.80 -4.49
C THR A 21 3.20 -12.98 -5.52
N ARG A 22 2.13 -13.67 -5.14
CA ARG A 22 0.97 -13.87 -6.02
C ARG A 22 0.26 -12.56 -6.33
N ALA A 23 0.16 -11.67 -5.35
CA ALA A 23 -0.44 -10.34 -5.57
C ALA A 23 0.38 -9.54 -6.58
N ILE A 24 1.71 -9.54 -6.45
CA ILE A 24 2.59 -8.83 -7.38
C ILE A 24 2.47 -9.41 -8.79
N GLU A 25 2.45 -10.74 -8.91
CA GLU A 25 2.27 -11.39 -10.21
C GLU A 25 0.94 -11.02 -10.85
N THR A 26 -0.14 -11.03 -10.07
CA THR A 26 -1.47 -10.69 -10.57
C THR A 26 -1.56 -9.23 -10.98
N LEU A 27 -0.97 -8.33 -10.19
CA LEU A 27 -0.89 -6.91 -10.53
C LEU A 27 -0.10 -6.70 -11.82
N SER A 28 0.99 -7.45 -12.00
CA SER A 28 1.81 -7.34 -13.21
C SER A 28 1.06 -7.77 -14.46
N LEU A 29 0.19 -8.77 -14.35
CA LEU A 29 -0.66 -9.18 -15.46
C LEU A 29 -1.70 -8.10 -15.81
N ALA A 30 -2.19 -7.39 -14.82
CA ALA A 30 -3.22 -6.37 -15.03
C ALA A 30 -2.65 -5.01 -15.46
N LEU A 31 -1.49 -4.63 -14.90
CA LEU A 31 -0.94 -3.28 -15.04
C LEU A 31 0.32 -3.21 -15.91
N GLY A 32 0.92 -4.34 -16.20
CA GLY A 32 2.18 -4.39 -16.93
C GLY A 32 3.35 -4.63 -15.99
N LYS A 33 4.56 -4.44 -16.50
CA LYS A 33 5.77 -4.78 -15.75
C LYS A 33 5.87 -3.99 -14.44
N CYS A 34 6.17 -4.72 -13.35
CA CYS A 34 6.48 -4.09 -12.07
C CYS A 34 7.84 -3.40 -12.15
N ILE A 35 7.88 -2.12 -11.82
CA ILE A 35 9.09 -1.30 -11.91
C ILE A 35 10.01 -1.51 -10.72
N ALA A 36 9.44 -1.66 -9.53
CA ALA A 36 10.23 -1.82 -8.31
C ALA A 36 9.40 -2.55 -7.25
N VAL A 37 10.09 -3.33 -6.42
CA VAL A 37 9.50 -4.03 -5.26
C VAL A 37 10.44 -3.83 -4.09
N SER A 38 9.91 -3.41 -2.95
CA SER A 38 10.69 -3.30 -1.72
C SER A 38 10.95 -4.68 -1.10
N GLN A 39 11.78 -4.72 -0.08
CA GLN A 39 11.87 -5.91 0.78
C GLN A 39 10.54 -6.13 1.48
N PHE A 40 10.27 -7.36 1.85
CA PHE A 40 9.09 -7.71 2.63
C PHE A 40 9.43 -7.49 4.11
N ILE A 41 8.65 -6.67 4.79
CA ILE A 41 8.91 -6.26 6.18
C ILE A 41 7.77 -6.73 7.07
N GLU A 42 8.13 -7.42 8.15
CA GLU A 42 7.15 -7.91 9.12
C GLU A 42 6.87 -6.84 10.17
N THR A 43 5.60 -6.60 10.47
CA THR A 43 5.18 -5.59 11.44
C THR A 43 4.04 -6.11 12.31
N ALA A 44 3.90 -5.50 13.50
CA ALA A 44 2.77 -5.80 14.37
C ALA A 44 1.46 -5.28 13.76
N PRO A 45 0.30 -5.87 14.12
CA PRO A 45 -0.98 -5.38 13.65
C PRO A 45 -1.20 -3.91 14.02
N TRP A 46 -1.81 -3.15 13.09
CA TRP A 46 -2.09 -1.74 13.29
C TRP A 46 -3.60 -1.51 13.34
N GLY A 47 -4.08 -0.96 14.44
CA GLY A 47 -5.48 -0.61 14.59
C GLY A 47 -6.42 -1.73 15.03
N PHE A 48 -5.88 -2.92 15.34
CA PHE A 48 -6.66 -4.04 15.86
C PHE A 48 -5.77 -5.04 16.58
N GLU A 49 -6.38 -5.91 17.37
CA GLU A 49 -5.66 -6.97 18.08
C GLU A 49 -5.66 -8.25 17.22
N SER A 50 -4.49 -8.84 17.06
CA SER A 50 -4.33 -10.11 16.35
C SER A 50 -3.01 -10.75 16.78
N ASP A 51 -2.99 -12.09 16.82
CA ASP A 51 -1.77 -12.84 17.03
C ASP A 51 -0.92 -12.92 15.77
N ASN A 52 -1.46 -12.48 14.62
CA ASN A 52 -0.79 -12.54 13.33
C ASN A 52 -0.12 -11.21 13.00
N SER A 53 1.20 -11.21 12.85
CA SER A 53 1.90 -10.04 12.32
C SER A 53 1.60 -9.90 10.83
N PHE A 54 1.73 -8.67 10.32
CA PHE A 54 1.63 -8.40 8.89
C PHE A 54 2.99 -8.54 8.23
N LEU A 55 2.98 -9.01 6.99
CA LEU A 55 4.11 -8.89 6.09
C LEU A 55 3.72 -7.85 5.04
N ASN A 56 4.55 -6.82 4.90
CA ASN A 56 4.23 -5.65 4.07
C ASN A 56 5.32 -5.39 3.04
N CYS A 57 4.94 -4.81 1.90
CA CYS A 57 5.90 -4.31 0.92
C CYS A 57 5.28 -3.15 0.14
N ALA A 58 6.13 -2.41 -0.57
CA ALA A 58 5.72 -1.39 -1.53
C ALA A 58 6.12 -1.83 -2.92
N VAL A 59 5.28 -1.51 -3.90
CA VAL A 59 5.54 -1.82 -5.31
C VAL A 59 5.25 -0.61 -6.17
N ALA A 60 5.89 -0.54 -7.33
CA ALA A 60 5.72 0.55 -8.27
C ALA A 60 5.40 0.01 -9.66
N PHE A 61 4.48 0.68 -10.34
CA PHE A 61 4.11 0.39 -11.73
C PHE A 61 4.02 1.70 -12.49
N ASP A 62 4.18 1.62 -13.81
CA ASP A 62 3.84 2.73 -14.69
C ASP A 62 2.59 2.35 -15.47
N THR A 63 1.57 3.19 -15.42
CA THR A 63 0.30 2.91 -16.08
C THR A 63 -0.38 4.21 -16.48
N ASP A 64 -1.30 4.14 -17.44
CA ASP A 64 -2.10 5.27 -17.89
C ASP A 64 -3.59 5.12 -17.56
N LEU A 65 -3.94 4.14 -16.74
CA LEU A 65 -5.32 3.89 -16.34
C LEU A 65 -5.87 5.01 -15.47
N ALA A 66 -7.19 5.22 -15.53
CA ALA A 66 -7.84 6.18 -14.66
C ALA A 66 -7.80 5.69 -13.19
N PRO A 67 -7.75 6.61 -12.22
CA PRO A 67 -7.65 6.20 -10.80
C PRO A 67 -8.74 5.24 -10.33
N LEU A 68 -10.00 5.44 -10.76
CA LEU A 68 -11.07 4.53 -10.36
C LEU A 68 -10.96 3.15 -11.03
N GLU A 69 -10.37 3.09 -12.23
CA GLU A 69 -10.06 1.80 -12.86
C GLU A 69 -9.00 1.06 -12.05
N LEU A 70 -7.99 1.76 -11.54
CA LEU A 70 -6.96 1.17 -10.68
C LEU A 70 -7.58 0.62 -9.41
N LEU A 71 -8.50 1.36 -8.80
CA LEU A 71 -9.18 0.91 -7.60
C LEU A 71 -10.00 -0.36 -7.87
N ASP A 72 -10.73 -0.40 -8.98
CA ASP A 72 -11.50 -1.59 -9.36
C ASP A 72 -10.59 -2.80 -9.55
N ILE A 73 -9.42 -2.60 -10.16
CA ILE A 73 -8.44 -3.68 -10.37
C ILE A 73 -7.91 -4.19 -9.02
N THR A 74 -7.49 -3.28 -8.13
CA THR A 74 -6.94 -3.71 -6.84
C THR A 74 -7.99 -4.42 -5.99
N GLU A 75 -9.22 -3.93 -5.98
CA GLU A 75 -10.30 -4.60 -5.25
C GLU A 75 -10.63 -5.97 -5.84
N SER A 76 -10.60 -6.08 -7.16
CA SER A 76 -10.83 -7.36 -7.84
C SER A 76 -9.74 -8.38 -7.48
N ILE A 77 -8.49 -7.96 -7.41
CA ILE A 77 -7.38 -8.82 -7.02
C ILE A 77 -7.51 -9.26 -5.58
N GLU A 78 -7.87 -8.36 -4.68
CA GLU A 78 -8.11 -8.71 -3.28
C GLU A 78 -9.17 -9.80 -3.15
N ARG A 79 -10.27 -9.66 -3.88
CA ARG A 79 -11.34 -10.68 -3.87
C ARG A 79 -10.87 -12.00 -4.47
N GLY A 80 -10.14 -11.92 -5.56
CA GLY A 80 -9.67 -13.11 -6.27
C GLY A 80 -8.66 -13.92 -5.50
N LEU A 81 -7.87 -13.27 -4.64
CA LEU A 81 -6.85 -13.95 -3.84
C LEU A 81 -7.36 -14.42 -2.48
N GLY A 82 -8.63 -14.24 -2.18
CA GLY A 82 -9.23 -14.84 -1.00
C GLY A 82 -9.81 -13.92 0.03
N ARG A 83 -9.99 -12.63 -0.29
CA ARG A 83 -10.70 -11.72 0.61
C ARG A 83 -12.20 -11.96 0.49
N THR A 84 -12.63 -13.15 0.90
CA THR A 84 -14.04 -13.57 0.77
C THR A 84 -14.91 -13.13 1.93
N GLN A 85 -14.29 -12.75 3.06
CA GLN A 85 -15.04 -12.34 4.24
C GLN A 85 -14.96 -10.84 4.41
N LYS A 86 -16.12 -10.21 4.43
CA LYS A 86 -16.21 -8.80 4.77
C LYS A 86 -15.95 -8.65 6.27
N SER A 87 -15.29 -7.54 6.65
CA SER A 87 -15.19 -7.20 8.06
C SER A 87 -16.61 -6.86 8.56
N ASN A 88 -17.11 -7.65 9.48
CA ASN A 88 -18.40 -7.38 10.09
C ASN A 88 -18.25 -6.28 11.13
N ASN A 89 -19.24 -5.41 11.24
CA ASN A 89 -19.26 -4.34 12.24
C ASN A 89 -18.17 -3.28 12.04
N GLY A 90 -17.62 -3.14 10.83
CA GLY A 90 -16.65 -2.11 10.53
C GLY A 90 -15.28 -2.28 11.18
N HIS A 91 -14.98 -3.42 11.77
CA HIS A 91 -13.70 -3.68 12.40
C HIS A 91 -12.70 -4.22 11.40
N TYR A 92 -11.41 -3.85 11.59
CA TYR A 92 -10.32 -4.46 10.84
C TYR A 92 -10.22 -5.95 11.17
N ARG A 93 -9.83 -6.72 10.17
CA ARG A 93 -9.69 -8.16 10.30
C ARG A 93 -8.41 -8.63 9.69
N ASP A 94 -8.00 -9.84 10.08
CA ASP A 94 -6.92 -10.56 9.42
C ASP A 94 -7.27 -10.76 7.96
N ARG A 95 -6.30 -10.56 7.06
CA ARG A 95 -6.52 -10.57 5.61
C ARG A 95 -5.46 -11.34 4.86
N ILE A 96 -5.91 -12.06 3.82
CA ILE A 96 -4.97 -12.74 2.93
C ILE A 96 -4.18 -11.71 2.13
N ILE A 97 -4.83 -10.66 1.64
CA ILE A 97 -4.12 -9.58 0.95
C ILE A 97 -4.90 -8.27 1.09
N ASP A 98 -4.16 -7.19 1.30
CA ASP A 98 -4.68 -5.83 1.34
C ASP A 98 -3.81 -4.98 0.42
N ILE A 99 -4.44 -4.25 -0.50
CA ILE A 99 -3.75 -3.44 -1.50
C ILE A 99 -4.23 -2.00 -1.39
N ASP A 100 -3.33 -1.10 -0.99
CA ASP A 100 -3.66 0.31 -0.85
C ASP A 100 -2.96 1.12 -1.94
N ILE A 101 -3.70 2.02 -2.59
CA ILE A 101 -3.13 2.98 -3.53
C ILE A 101 -2.55 4.13 -2.72
N LEU A 102 -1.24 4.35 -2.83
CA LEU A 102 -0.53 5.36 -2.05
C LEU A 102 -0.40 6.68 -2.82
N LEU A 103 0.20 6.63 -4.00
CA LEU A 103 0.49 7.78 -4.85
C LEU A 103 0.26 7.39 -6.30
N TYR A 104 -0.21 8.34 -7.11
CA TYR A 104 -0.36 8.15 -8.54
C TYR A 104 0.04 9.42 -9.26
N GLY A 105 1.30 9.49 -9.71
CA GLY A 105 1.89 10.71 -10.23
C GLY A 105 1.71 11.83 -9.20
N ASP A 106 1.29 13.00 -9.66
CA ASP A 106 0.99 14.14 -8.78
C ASP A 106 -0.50 14.28 -8.50
N ASN A 107 -1.29 13.25 -8.77
CA ASN A 107 -2.74 13.31 -8.62
C ASN A 107 -3.16 13.55 -7.18
N ILE A 108 -4.12 14.44 -7.01
CA ILE A 108 -4.77 14.69 -5.73
C ILE A 108 -6.26 14.44 -5.96
N ILE A 109 -6.79 13.42 -5.30
CA ILE A 109 -8.17 13.00 -5.45
C ILE A 109 -8.79 12.83 -4.07
N VAL A 110 -9.93 13.44 -3.86
CA VAL A 110 -10.70 13.28 -2.62
C VAL A 110 -12.12 12.92 -3.02
N SER A 111 -12.48 11.66 -2.83
CA SER A 111 -13.83 11.19 -3.13
C SER A 111 -14.23 10.12 -2.13
N ASP A 112 -15.50 9.74 -2.14
CA ASP A 112 -16.02 8.72 -1.24
C ASP A 112 -15.34 7.36 -1.43
N ARG A 113 -14.99 7.02 -2.68
CA ARG A 113 -14.39 5.73 -2.99
C ARG A 113 -12.89 5.73 -2.88
N LEU A 114 -12.22 6.87 -3.13
CA LEU A 114 -10.77 6.90 -3.32
C LEU A 114 -10.20 8.25 -2.93
N THR A 115 -9.17 8.22 -2.10
CA THR A 115 -8.38 9.40 -1.76
C THR A 115 -6.91 9.13 -2.10
N ILE A 116 -6.33 9.97 -2.95
CA ILE A 116 -4.92 9.93 -3.34
C ILE A 116 -4.32 11.32 -3.10
N PRO A 117 -3.22 11.47 -2.41
CA PRO A 117 -2.44 10.43 -1.71
C PRO A 117 -3.23 9.75 -0.60
N HIS A 118 -2.83 8.52 -0.27
CA HIS A 118 -3.49 7.78 0.81
C HIS A 118 -3.48 8.64 2.09
N PRO A 119 -4.62 8.82 2.74
CA PRO A 119 -4.73 9.82 3.82
C PRO A 119 -3.92 9.52 5.08
N LEU A 120 -3.53 8.28 5.29
CA LEU A 120 -2.79 7.86 6.48
C LEU A 120 -1.36 7.43 6.20
N MET A 121 -0.90 7.48 4.94
CA MET A 121 0.41 6.93 4.58
C MET A 121 1.56 7.57 5.37
N HIS A 122 1.47 8.86 5.64
CA HIS A 122 2.53 9.60 6.32
C HIS A 122 2.60 9.32 7.82
N LYS A 123 1.66 8.54 8.36
CA LYS A 123 1.61 8.17 9.77
C LYS A 123 1.89 6.70 10.02
N ARG A 124 2.19 5.93 8.97
CA ARG A 124 2.34 4.47 9.06
C ARG A 124 3.74 4.05 8.68
N ASP A 125 4.53 3.62 9.67
CA ASP A 125 5.90 3.13 9.43
C ASP A 125 5.92 1.96 8.44
N PHE A 126 4.94 1.06 8.56
CA PHE A 126 4.87 -0.12 7.69
C PHE A 126 4.56 0.23 6.23
N VAL A 127 4.18 1.47 5.95
CA VAL A 127 4.02 2.00 4.60
C VAL A 127 5.26 2.79 4.20
N LEU A 128 5.73 3.68 5.06
CA LEU A 128 6.84 4.59 4.73
C LEU A 128 8.19 3.89 4.59
N GLU A 129 8.48 2.92 5.42
CA GLU A 129 9.75 2.20 5.34
C GLU A 129 9.94 1.48 4.00
N PRO A 130 8.99 0.62 3.57
CA PRO A 130 9.16 -0.02 2.26
C PRO A 130 9.08 0.96 1.11
N LEU A 131 8.23 1.99 1.21
CA LEU A 131 8.13 2.98 0.14
C LEU A 131 9.42 3.80 0.01
N ALA A 132 10.05 4.18 1.13
CA ALA A 132 11.31 4.91 1.10
C ALA A 132 12.45 4.10 0.50
N GLU A 133 12.38 2.77 0.59
CA GLU A 133 13.38 1.91 -0.04
C GLU A 133 13.38 2.04 -1.56
N ILE A 134 12.18 2.15 -2.17
CA ILE A 134 12.06 2.19 -3.64
C ILE A 134 11.86 3.61 -4.18
N ALA A 135 11.47 4.58 -3.36
CA ALA A 135 11.13 5.92 -3.81
C ALA A 135 11.44 6.99 -2.76
N PRO A 136 12.69 7.06 -2.25
CA PRO A 136 13.01 7.97 -1.14
C PRO A 136 12.85 9.44 -1.50
N GLU A 137 13.07 9.81 -2.76
CA GLU A 137 13.04 11.19 -3.21
C GLU A 137 11.70 11.62 -3.80
N THR A 138 10.75 10.69 -3.93
CA THR A 138 9.42 11.00 -4.45
C THR A 138 8.70 11.96 -3.52
N GLN A 139 8.10 13.00 -4.09
CA GLN A 139 7.42 14.04 -3.32
C GLN A 139 5.96 13.70 -3.09
N HIS A 140 5.50 13.90 -1.86
CA HIS A 140 4.08 13.81 -1.53
C HIS A 140 3.42 15.09 -2.07
N PRO A 141 2.42 15.00 -2.96
CA PRO A 141 1.89 16.19 -3.65
C PRO A 141 1.12 17.17 -2.76
N VAL A 142 0.68 16.74 -1.59
CA VAL A 142 -0.03 17.60 -0.65
C VAL A 142 0.91 18.15 0.42
N LEU A 143 1.76 17.30 0.99
CA LEU A 143 2.64 17.69 2.09
C LEU A 143 3.93 18.34 1.62
N HIS A 144 4.25 18.22 0.32
CA HIS A 144 5.44 18.80 -0.30
C HIS A 144 6.75 18.39 0.38
N LYS A 145 6.80 17.12 0.79
CA LYS A 145 7.96 16.50 1.41
C LYS A 145 8.25 15.19 0.72
N SER A 146 9.54 14.80 0.69
CA SER A 146 9.92 13.52 0.14
C SER A 146 9.48 12.39 1.07
N ILE A 147 9.36 11.19 0.51
CA ILE A 147 9.01 10.01 1.31
C ILE A 147 10.03 9.78 2.43
N MET A 148 11.32 10.01 2.13
CA MET A 148 12.36 9.89 3.15
C MET A 148 12.14 10.88 4.30
N GLN A 149 11.79 12.13 3.98
CA GLN A 149 11.50 13.14 5.01
C GLN A 149 10.30 12.75 5.87
N LEU A 150 9.25 12.23 5.24
CA LEU A 150 8.06 11.79 5.97
C LEU A 150 8.40 10.63 6.90
N MET A 151 9.22 9.68 6.44
CA MET A 151 9.65 8.56 7.26
C MET A 151 10.45 9.03 8.48
N GLU A 152 11.41 9.94 8.27
CA GLU A 152 12.21 10.48 9.36
C GLU A 152 11.38 11.24 10.38
N GLU A 153 10.45 12.08 9.91
CA GLU A 153 9.54 12.83 10.79
C GLU A 153 8.66 11.91 11.61
N ASN A 154 8.16 10.84 11.01
CA ASN A 154 7.30 9.88 11.69
C ASN A 154 8.07 9.18 12.82
N LYS A 155 9.34 8.83 12.58
CA LYS A 155 10.20 8.22 13.59
C LYS A 155 10.45 9.16 14.76
N VAL A 156 10.70 10.44 14.48
CA VAL A 156 10.92 11.43 15.53
C VAL A 156 9.67 11.58 16.41
N GLN A 157 8.50 11.64 15.80
CA GLN A 157 7.25 11.76 16.55
C GLN A 157 7.02 10.56 17.47
N ILE A 158 7.35 9.36 17.02
CA ILE A 158 7.23 8.15 17.84
C ILE A 158 8.18 8.21 19.02
N LEU A 159 9.41 8.69 18.83
CA LEU A 159 10.41 8.78 19.89
C LEU A 159 10.11 9.85 20.92
N CYS A 160 9.38 10.90 20.54
CA CYS A 160 9.10 12.03 21.42
C CYS A 160 7.83 11.86 22.27
N LYS A 161 7.15 10.74 22.15
CA LYS A 161 5.95 10.47 22.94
C LYS A 161 6.27 9.82 24.28
#